data_a16f58d1876d1ce41b0245ad0fbc6d39
#
_entry.id   a16f58d1876d1ce41b0245ad0fbc6d39
#
_cell.length_a   1.000
_cell.length_b   1.000
_cell.length_c   1.000
_cell.angle_alpha   90.00
_cell.angle_beta   90.00
_cell.angle_gamma   90.00
#
_symmetry.space_group_name_H-M   'P 1'
#
loop_
_entity.id
_entity.type
_entity.pdbx_description
1 polymer ?
#
loop_
_entity_poly.entity_id
_entity_poly.type
_entity_poly.pdbx_seq_one_letter_code
_entity_poly.pdbx_strand_id
1 'polypeptide(L)'
;MTEVATVKAATPHNTKGDLFSSFNVEDFEIPRGRDEEWRFISLRRLRGLHNGEFAPATTSDVTVEIPADAESASHEVVAKDDARLGRAGAPVDRVAAQAWTSKEQGNVVTFAKNSHNPTPVTITVTGKGEGVTSFGAISIEVEAGADAIVALRYVGSGTHADNVEFIVGDNARLTVITDTHWNDDAVHLSNQLAQLGRDATLRHTVATFGGEVVRIVPRVRFTAPGGDAEMLGVYFADDGQYFEQRLLVDHAVPNCRSNVLYKGALQGDKNSDKPDARTCWVGDVLIRSNAHGTDTYEANRSLVLTEGARADAIPNLEIETGQIVGAGHAATVGRFDDEHVFYLQARGIPAEEARRLIVRGFFNEVINKVPVDSIREELDNRVSSELAVLGM
;
A
#
# COMPACT_ATOMS: atom_id res chain seq x y z
N MET A 1 -10.65 -13.47 50.07
CA MET A 1 -9.88 -12.35 49.49
C MET A 1 -10.02 -12.44 47.98
N THR A 2 -10.88 -11.60 47.43
CA THR A 2 -11.22 -11.59 46.01
C THR A 2 -10.20 -10.68 45.32
N GLU A 3 -9.40 -11.25 44.45
CA GLU A 3 -8.41 -10.53 43.65
C GLU A 3 -9.15 -9.62 42.67
N VAL A 4 -9.01 -8.31 42.85
CA VAL A 4 -9.55 -7.30 41.93
C VAL A 4 -8.64 -7.27 40.74
N ALA A 5 -9.08 -7.78 39.60
CA ALA A 5 -8.41 -7.65 38.34
C ALA A 5 -8.25 -6.16 38.02
N THR A 6 -7.03 -5.70 38.02
CA THR A 6 -6.66 -4.33 37.57
C THR A 6 -6.91 -4.24 36.07
N VAL A 7 -8.04 -3.65 35.69
CA VAL A 7 -8.29 -3.24 34.31
C VAL A 7 -7.22 -2.20 33.97
N LYS A 8 -6.24 -2.55 33.10
CA LYS A 8 -5.36 -1.56 32.50
C LYS A 8 -6.25 -0.58 31.74
N ALA A 9 -6.31 0.64 32.24
CA ALA A 9 -6.94 1.73 31.50
C ALA A 9 -6.22 1.87 30.16
N ALA A 10 -6.94 1.69 29.06
CA ALA A 10 -6.43 1.97 27.74
C ALA A 10 -5.98 3.43 27.73
N THR A 11 -4.71 3.66 27.41
CA THR A 11 -4.20 5.02 27.20
C THR A 11 -5.00 5.62 26.03
N PRO A 12 -5.62 6.79 26.18
CA PRO A 12 -6.39 7.36 25.07
C PRO A 12 -5.44 7.57 23.89
N HIS A 13 -5.79 7.02 22.72
CA HIS A 13 -5.09 7.30 21.48
C HIS A 13 -5.33 8.76 21.12
N ASN A 14 -4.31 9.58 21.24
CA ASN A 14 -4.42 11.00 21.00
C ASN A 14 -4.22 11.38 19.53
N THR A 15 -3.57 10.52 18.72
CA THR A 15 -3.30 10.77 17.29
C THR A 15 -3.31 9.48 16.47
N LYS A 16 -3.45 9.62 15.15
CA LYS A 16 -3.35 8.50 14.18
C LYS A 16 -1.97 7.83 14.15
N GLY A 17 -0.94 8.52 14.60
CA GLY A 17 0.44 7.99 14.69
C GLY A 17 0.73 7.19 15.96
N ASP A 18 -0.13 7.30 16.98
CA ASP A 18 0.09 6.69 18.29
C ASP A 18 -0.84 5.49 18.54
N LEU A 19 -1.11 4.73 17.48
CA LEU A 19 -1.89 3.49 17.58
C LEU A 19 -1.15 2.47 18.46
N PHE A 20 -1.95 1.64 19.15
CA PHE A 20 -1.41 0.47 19.83
C PHE A 20 -0.62 -0.39 18.84
N SER A 21 0.55 -0.86 19.24
CA SER A 21 1.41 -1.70 18.40
C SER A 21 2.04 -2.82 19.21
N SER A 22 2.12 -4.02 18.65
CA SER A 22 2.76 -5.18 19.26
C SER A 22 3.20 -6.18 18.20
N PHE A 23 4.28 -6.89 18.49
CA PHE A 23 4.70 -8.05 17.70
C PHE A 23 3.94 -9.33 18.06
N ASN A 24 3.17 -9.33 19.15
CA ASN A 24 2.40 -10.48 19.59
C ASN A 24 0.92 -10.33 19.22
N VAL A 25 0.38 -11.25 18.43
CA VAL A 25 -1.02 -11.23 17.99
C VAL A 25 -2.02 -11.29 19.16
N GLU A 26 -1.66 -11.92 20.27
CA GLU A 26 -2.53 -12.06 21.43
C GLU A 26 -2.75 -10.75 22.21
N ASP A 27 -1.92 -9.73 21.93
CA ASP A 27 -2.10 -8.40 22.52
C ASP A 27 -3.23 -7.60 21.83
N PHE A 28 -3.74 -8.08 20.69
CA PHE A 28 -4.81 -7.46 19.93
C PHE A 28 -6.14 -8.18 20.13
N GLU A 29 -7.21 -7.43 20.36
CA GLU A 29 -8.56 -7.96 20.29
C GLU A 29 -8.89 -8.45 18.86
N ILE A 30 -9.78 -9.44 18.77
CA ILE A 30 -10.32 -9.87 17.47
C ILE A 30 -11.16 -8.73 16.89
N PRO A 31 -10.85 -8.25 15.67
CA PRO A 31 -11.57 -7.15 15.04
C PRO A 31 -13.06 -7.41 14.91
N ARG A 32 -13.82 -6.34 15.09
CA ARG A 32 -15.26 -6.32 14.86
C ARG A 32 -15.55 -5.40 13.68
N GLY A 33 -16.56 -5.70 12.89
CA GLY A 33 -16.89 -4.91 11.69
C GLY A 33 -17.38 -3.47 11.96
N ARG A 34 -17.33 -3.00 13.22
CA ARG A 34 -17.63 -1.62 13.63
C ARG A 34 -16.39 -0.84 14.06
N ASP A 35 -15.26 -1.52 14.21
CA ASP A 35 -13.99 -0.87 14.53
C ASP A 35 -13.59 0.04 13.36
N GLU A 36 -13.05 1.22 13.66
CA GLU A 36 -12.75 2.23 12.65
C GLU A 36 -11.88 1.69 11.50
N GLU A 37 -10.93 0.85 11.83
CA GLU A 37 -9.99 0.29 10.86
C GLU A 37 -10.56 -0.84 10.01
N TRP A 38 -11.70 -1.45 10.43
CA TRP A 38 -12.29 -2.62 9.80
C TRP A 38 -13.70 -2.42 9.28
N ARG A 39 -14.29 -1.23 9.47
CA ARG A 39 -15.71 -0.96 9.16
C ARG A 39 -16.07 -0.99 7.67
N PHE A 40 -15.09 -0.86 6.78
CA PHE A 40 -15.32 -0.84 5.33
C PHE A 40 -15.16 -2.20 4.68
N ILE A 41 -14.41 -3.12 5.32
CA ILE A 41 -14.13 -4.45 4.81
C ILE A 41 -15.04 -5.50 5.46
N SER A 42 -15.49 -6.47 4.68
CA SER A 42 -16.20 -7.63 5.22
C SER A 42 -15.19 -8.60 5.85
N LEU A 43 -15.19 -8.73 7.18
CA LEU A 43 -14.27 -9.63 7.88
C LEU A 43 -14.39 -11.09 7.44
N ARG A 44 -15.56 -11.52 6.94
CA ARG A 44 -15.77 -12.88 6.40
C ARG A 44 -14.91 -13.14 5.16
N ARG A 45 -14.60 -12.11 4.38
CA ARG A 45 -13.76 -12.21 3.17
C ARG A 45 -12.27 -12.35 3.49
N LEU A 46 -11.85 -12.11 4.75
CA LEU A 46 -10.46 -12.22 5.19
C LEU A 46 -10.00 -13.66 5.43
N ARG A 47 -10.86 -14.65 5.20
CA ARG A 47 -10.54 -16.09 5.30
C ARG A 47 -9.84 -16.49 6.60
N GLY A 48 -10.27 -15.88 7.72
CA GLY A 48 -9.75 -16.18 9.04
C GLY A 48 -8.48 -15.42 9.45
N LEU A 49 -7.89 -14.58 8.61
CA LEU A 49 -6.69 -13.79 8.97
C LEU A 49 -6.91 -12.91 10.20
N HIS A 50 -8.14 -12.42 10.43
CA HIS A 50 -8.48 -11.51 11.52
C HIS A 50 -8.70 -12.21 12.86
N ASN A 51 -9.06 -13.50 12.87
CA ASN A 51 -9.43 -14.24 14.09
C ASN A 51 -8.59 -15.50 14.34
N GLY A 52 -7.66 -15.81 13.44
CA GLY A 52 -6.80 -17.00 13.56
C GLY A 52 -7.37 -18.29 12.97
N GLU A 53 -8.60 -18.26 12.41
CA GLU A 53 -9.26 -19.44 11.82
C GLU A 53 -8.97 -19.56 10.31
N PHE A 54 -7.72 -19.42 9.93
CA PHE A 54 -7.29 -19.50 8.52
C PHE A 54 -6.97 -20.95 8.09
N ALA A 55 -6.98 -21.18 6.78
CA ALA A 55 -6.58 -22.45 6.18
C ALA A 55 -5.13 -22.80 6.53
N PRO A 56 -4.68 -24.06 6.35
CA PRO A 56 -3.32 -24.46 6.66
C PRO A 56 -2.29 -23.47 6.17
N ALA A 57 -1.41 -23.05 7.08
CA ALA A 57 -0.45 -22.00 6.84
C ALA A 57 0.93 -22.55 6.44
N THR A 58 1.63 -21.81 5.62
CA THR A 58 3.01 -22.10 5.19
C THR A 58 3.82 -20.81 5.07
N THR A 59 5.12 -20.95 4.92
CA THR A 59 6.02 -19.84 4.61
C THR A 59 5.72 -19.25 3.23
N SER A 60 5.80 -17.94 3.10
CA SER A 60 5.69 -17.26 1.81
C SER A 60 6.77 -17.73 0.82
N ASP A 61 6.42 -17.74 -0.46
CA ASP A 61 7.34 -18.02 -1.55
C ASP A 61 7.87 -16.72 -2.10
N VAL A 62 9.13 -16.43 -1.81
CA VAL A 62 9.79 -15.18 -2.18
C VAL A 62 11.00 -15.47 -3.04
N THR A 63 11.02 -14.92 -4.24
CA THR A 63 12.21 -14.92 -5.10
C THR A 63 12.74 -13.50 -5.24
N VAL A 64 14.06 -13.36 -5.29
CA VAL A 64 14.72 -12.05 -5.45
C VAL A 64 15.69 -12.14 -6.63
N GLU A 65 15.44 -11.28 -7.62
CA GLU A 65 16.29 -11.14 -8.79
C GLU A 65 17.09 -9.85 -8.68
N ILE A 66 18.41 -9.99 -8.56
CA ILE A 66 19.36 -8.88 -8.49
C ILE A 66 20.01 -8.73 -9.87
N PRO A 67 19.79 -7.63 -10.59
CA PRO A 67 20.39 -7.41 -11.89
C PRO A 67 21.91 -7.21 -11.80
N ALA A 68 22.63 -7.51 -12.89
CA ALA A 68 24.09 -7.52 -12.89
C ALA A 68 24.72 -6.14 -12.61
N ASP A 69 24.00 -5.05 -12.88
CA ASP A 69 24.42 -3.67 -12.60
C ASP A 69 24.03 -3.17 -11.19
N ALA A 70 23.39 -4.02 -10.38
CA ALA A 70 23.11 -3.79 -8.96
C ALA A 70 24.05 -4.60 -8.06
N GLU A 71 25.36 -4.62 -8.36
CA GLU A 71 26.40 -5.40 -7.66
C GLU A 71 26.48 -5.13 -6.15
N SER A 72 26.00 -3.98 -5.70
CA SER A 72 25.96 -3.59 -4.28
C SER A 72 24.71 -4.05 -3.55
N ALA A 73 23.76 -4.64 -4.24
CA ALA A 73 22.59 -5.25 -3.63
C ALA A 73 22.90 -6.68 -3.17
N SER A 74 22.32 -7.07 -2.06
CA SER A 74 22.39 -8.43 -1.53
C SER A 74 21.02 -8.88 -1.02
N HIS A 75 20.80 -10.19 -1.03
CA HIS A 75 19.61 -10.83 -0.49
C HIS A 75 19.99 -11.97 0.44
N GLU A 76 19.34 -12.03 1.58
CA GLU A 76 19.49 -13.11 2.56
C GLU A 76 18.11 -13.57 3.03
N VAL A 77 17.91 -14.88 3.10
CA VAL A 77 16.80 -15.48 3.85
C VAL A 77 17.28 -15.65 5.29
N VAL A 78 16.55 -15.07 6.22
CA VAL A 78 16.95 -15.00 7.62
C VAL A 78 15.95 -15.67 8.55
N ALA A 79 16.39 -16.03 9.75
CA ALA A 79 15.53 -16.60 10.78
C ALA A 79 14.43 -15.60 11.18
N LYS A 80 13.29 -16.09 11.67
CA LYS A 80 12.13 -15.28 12.04
C LYS A 80 12.40 -14.22 13.12
N ASP A 81 13.43 -14.41 13.91
CA ASP A 81 13.87 -13.56 15.02
C ASP A 81 15.14 -12.76 14.70
N ASP A 82 15.56 -12.71 13.43
CA ASP A 82 16.70 -11.88 13.00
C ASP A 82 16.46 -10.42 13.34
N ALA A 83 17.47 -9.76 13.93
CA ALA A 83 17.39 -8.38 14.42
C ALA A 83 17.20 -7.32 13.33
N ARG A 84 17.34 -7.69 12.06
CA ARG A 84 17.07 -6.82 10.91
C ARG A 84 15.59 -6.76 10.55
N LEU A 85 14.76 -7.65 11.11
CA LEU A 85 13.30 -7.62 10.96
C LEU A 85 12.68 -6.83 12.13
N GLY A 86 11.63 -6.08 11.87
CA GLY A 86 10.88 -5.30 12.87
C GLY A 86 11.51 -3.94 13.23
N ARG A 87 12.48 -3.47 12.45
CA ARG A 87 13.17 -2.20 12.72
C ARG A 87 12.35 -0.97 12.39
N ALA A 88 11.44 -1.07 11.44
CA ALA A 88 10.55 0.04 11.08
C ALA A 88 9.43 0.25 12.10
N GLY A 89 9.15 -0.73 12.95
CA GLY A 89 8.16 -0.65 14.01
C GLY A 89 7.34 -1.92 14.17
N ALA A 90 6.64 -2.03 15.29
CA ALA A 90 5.73 -3.14 15.51
C ALA A 90 4.43 -2.99 14.72
N PRO A 91 3.80 -4.12 14.33
CA PRO A 91 2.46 -4.13 13.76
C PRO A 91 1.45 -3.34 14.59
N VAL A 92 0.51 -2.68 13.91
CA VAL A 92 -0.52 -1.83 14.54
C VAL A 92 -1.92 -2.42 14.45
N ASP A 93 -2.08 -3.55 13.79
CA ASP A 93 -3.34 -4.29 13.73
C ASP A 93 -3.12 -5.80 13.92
N ARG A 94 -4.22 -6.49 14.22
CA ARG A 94 -4.17 -7.93 14.52
C ARG A 94 -3.70 -8.77 13.34
N VAL A 95 -4.05 -8.42 12.09
CA VAL A 95 -3.65 -9.22 10.91
C VAL A 95 -2.16 -9.09 10.65
N ALA A 96 -1.62 -7.89 10.74
CA ALA A 96 -0.19 -7.65 10.64
C ALA A 96 0.60 -8.36 11.77
N ALA A 97 0.07 -8.34 13.01
CA ALA A 97 0.64 -9.09 14.14
C ALA A 97 0.51 -10.61 13.95
N GLN A 98 -0.60 -11.10 13.35
CA GLN A 98 -0.75 -12.51 12.99
C GLN A 98 0.30 -12.92 11.96
N ALA A 99 0.52 -12.13 10.93
CA ALA A 99 1.56 -12.39 9.94
C ALA A 99 2.95 -12.41 10.58
N TRP A 100 3.21 -11.47 11.50
CA TRP A 100 4.48 -11.43 12.23
C TRP A 100 4.67 -12.68 13.11
N THR A 101 3.66 -13.08 13.85
CA THR A 101 3.72 -14.26 14.76
C THR A 101 3.87 -15.57 13.97
N SER A 102 3.22 -15.68 12.81
CA SER A 102 3.11 -16.92 12.03
C SER A 102 4.21 -17.10 10.99
N LYS A 103 5.03 -16.08 10.71
CA LYS A 103 6.16 -16.23 9.80
C LYS A 103 7.22 -17.17 10.37
N GLU A 104 7.84 -17.98 9.54
CA GLU A 104 8.91 -18.87 9.95
C GLU A 104 10.31 -18.34 9.60
N GLN A 105 10.36 -17.43 8.63
CA GLN A 105 11.58 -16.78 8.15
C GLN A 105 11.25 -15.40 7.60
N GLY A 106 12.28 -14.61 7.33
CA GLY A 106 12.19 -13.32 6.63
C GLY A 106 13.16 -13.24 5.47
N ASN A 107 12.98 -12.21 4.66
CA ASN A 107 13.87 -11.86 3.56
C ASN A 107 14.46 -10.47 3.82
N VAL A 108 15.76 -10.33 3.76
CA VAL A 108 16.46 -9.04 3.89
C VAL A 108 17.16 -8.74 2.58
N VAL A 109 16.81 -7.60 2.00
CA VAL A 109 17.47 -7.05 0.80
C VAL A 109 18.20 -5.78 1.22
N THR A 110 19.51 -5.73 1.04
CA THR A 110 20.34 -4.61 1.46
C THR A 110 21.05 -3.98 0.26
N PHE A 111 21.01 -2.66 0.18
CA PHE A 111 21.77 -1.84 -0.76
C PHE A 111 22.88 -1.13 -0.01
N ALA A 112 24.13 -1.41 -0.38
CA ALA A 112 25.30 -0.95 0.36
C ALA A 112 25.49 0.58 0.29
N LYS A 113 26.12 1.12 1.31
CA LYS A 113 26.38 2.56 1.47
C LYS A 113 27.01 3.20 0.23
N ASN A 114 26.48 4.37 -0.16
CA ASN A 114 26.94 5.17 -1.30
C ASN A 114 26.87 4.43 -2.65
N SER A 115 26.05 3.40 -2.76
CA SER A 115 25.87 2.68 -4.02
C SER A 115 24.81 3.34 -4.91
N HIS A 116 24.87 3.03 -6.21
CA HIS A 116 23.87 3.46 -7.17
C HIS A 116 23.37 2.25 -7.94
N ASN A 117 22.06 1.96 -7.83
CA ASN A 117 21.43 0.77 -8.39
C ASN A 117 20.28 1.23 -9.32
N PRO A 118 20.58 1.54 -10.59
CA PRO A 118 19.60 2.15 -11.52
C PRO A 118 18.57 1.15 -12.04
N THR A 119 18.90 -0.14 -12.05
CA THR A 119 18.00 -1.19 -12.51
C THR A 119 17.27 -1.80 -11.30
N PRO A 120 15.93 -2.02 -11.39
CA PRO A 120 15.18 -2.54 -10.28
C PRO A 120 15.64 -3.92 -9.80
N VAL A 121 15.85 -4.07 -8.50
CA VAL A 121 15.84 -5.39 -7.86
C VAL A 121 14.39 -5.85 -7.79
N THR A 122 14.08 -7.03 -8.34
CA THR A 122 12.73 -7.58 -8.36
C THR A 122 12.55 -8.58 -7.24
N ILE A 123 11.58 -8.33 -6.36
CA ILE A 123 11.15 -9.24 -5.31
C ILE A 123 9.78 -9.76 -5.70
N THR A 124 9.63 -11.06 -5.91
CA THR A 124 8.35 -11.66 -6.27
C THR A 124 7.85 -12.56 -5.14
N VAL A 125 6.66 -12.26 -4.65
CA VAL A 125 5.92 -13.09 -3.70
C VAL A 125 4.87 -13.87 -4.48
N THR A 126 5.00 -15.19 -4.49
CA THR A 126 4.07 -16.07 -5.21
C THR A 126 3.10 -16.74 -4.25
N GLY A 127 1.82 -16.65 -4.55
CA GLY A 127 0.76 -17.30 -3.79
C GLY A 127 0.88 -18.83 -3.82
N LYS A 128 0.49 -19.47 -2.75
CA LYS A 128 0.64 -20.94 -2.58
C LYS A 128 -0.52 -21.75 -3.15
N GLY A 129 -1.46 -21.11 -3.80
CA GLY A 129 -2.66 -21.74 -4.38
C GLY A 129 -3.91 -21.57 -3.53
N GLU A 130 -5.05 -21.87 -4.14
CA GLU A 130 -6.35 -21.77 -3.48
C GLU A 130 -6.39 -22.63 -2.20
N GLY A 131 -7.01 -22.09 -1.15
CA GLY A 131 -7.16 -22.80 0.14
C GLY A 131 -5.88 -22.89 0.97
N VAL A 132 -4.79 -22.22 0.57
CA VAL A 132 -3.54 -22.17 1.35
C VAL A 132 -3.31 -20.75 1.85
N THR A 133 -2.90 -20.65 3.12
CA THR A 133 -2.49 -19.38 3.73
C THR A 133 -0.97 -19.30 3.79
N SER A 134 -0.40 -18.13 3.52
CA SER A 134 1.04 -17.89 3.67
C SER A 134 1.32 -16.60 4.42
N PHE A 135 2.40 -16.60 5.19
CA PHE A 135 2.85 -15.44 5.96
C PHE A 135 4.28 -15.06 5.62
N GLY A 136 4.56 -13.76 5.52
CA GLY A 136 5.86 -13.24 5.12
C GLY A 136 6.36 -12.06 5.95
N ALA A 137 7.68 -11.85 5.88
CA ALA A 137 8.32 -10.61 6.29
C ALA A 137 9.47 -10.29 5.33
N ILE A 138 9.52 -9.04 4.87
CA ILE A 138 10.54 -8.54 3.95
C ILE A 138 11.08 -7.23 4.53
N SER A 139 12.41 -7.14 4.69
CA SER A 139 13.10 -5.89 5.04
C SER A 139 13.95 -5.43 3.86
N ILE A 140 13.74 -4.19 3.43
CA ILE A 140 14.51 -3.54 2.37
C ILE A 140 15.30 -2.41 3.01
N GLU A 141 16.63 -2.60 3.07
CA GLU A 141 17.55 -1.68 3.71
C GLU A 141 18.37 -0.93 2.65
N VAL A 142 18.21 0.39 2.60
CA VAL A 142 19.01 1.26 1.74
C VAL A 142 19.92 2.07 2.64
N GLU A 143 21.20 1.69 2.68
CA GLU A 143 22.19 2.32 3.56
C GLU A 143 22.46 3.78 3.14
N ALA A 144 23.09 4.53 4.05
CA ALA A 144 23.31 5.96 3.86
C ALA A 144 23.97 6.29 2.50
N GLY A 145 23.39 7.27 1.78
CA GLY A 145 23.88 7.74 0.48
C GLY A 145 23.63 6.78 -0.67
N ALA A 146 22.97 5.64 -0.46
CA ALA A 146 22.64 4.70 -1.52
C ALA A 146 21.38 5.16 -2.29
N ASP A 147 21.31 4.76 -3.57
CA ASP A 147 20.17 4.98 -4.46
C ASP A 147 19.71 3.63 -5.01
N ALA A 148 18.44 3.28 -4.80
CA ALA A 148 17.91 1.97 -5.12
C ALA A 148 16.49 2.02 -5.71
N ILE A 149 16.22 1.10 -6.62
CA ILE A 149 14.90 0.84 -7.18
C ILE A 149 14.51 -0.60 -6.87
N VAL A 150 13.29 -0.80 -6.36
CA VAL A 150 12.75 -2.12 -6.05
C VAL A 150 11.38 -2.29 -6.70
N ALA A 151 11.19 -3.39 -7.41
CA ALA A 151 9.89 -3.87 -7.85
C ALA A 151 9.44 -5.01 -6.93
N LEU A 152 8.46 -4.73 -6.05
CA LEU A 152 7.87 -5.72 -5.16
C LEU A 152 6.58 -6.23 -5.78
N ARG A 153 6.59 -7.47 -6.27
CA ARG A 153 5.52 -8.08 -7.03
C ARG A 153 4.81 -9.17 -6.25
N TYR A 154 3.49 -9.17 -6.34
CA TYR A 154 2.63 -10.19 -5.74
C TYR A 154 1.80 -10.85 -6.83
N VAL A 155 1.90 -12.17 -6.97
CA VAL A 155 1.26 -12.93 -8.06
C VAL A 155 0.71 -14.28 -7.60
N GLY A 156 -0.19 -14.86 -8.40
CA GLY A 156 -0.76 -16.19 -8.14
C GLY A 156 -2.02 -16.15 -7.28
N SER A 157 -2.33 -17.25 -6.61
CA SER A 157 -3.57 -17.50 -5.87
C SER A 157 -3.32 -17.81 -4.40
N GLY A 158 -4.36 -17.65 -3.57
CA GLY A 158 -4.34 -18.06 -2.16
C GLY A 158 -4.59 -16.91 -1.19
N THR A 159 -4.30 -17.15 0.07
CA THR A 159 -4.40 -16.15 1.13
C THR A 159 -3.00 -15.76 1.61
N HIS A 160 -2.68 -14.48 1.59
CA HIS A 160 -1.37 -13.99 2.00
C HIS A 160 -1.46 -12.82 2.97
N ALA A 161 -0.62 -12.83 4.01
CA ALA A 161 -0.43 -11.64 4.84
C ALA A 161 1.05 -11.46 5.17
N ASP A 162 1.54 -10.22 5.10
CA ASP A 162 2.94 -9.92 5.34
C ASP A 162 3.18 -8.58 6.05
N ASN A 163 4.43 -8.44 6.51
CA ASN A 163 4.99 -7.17 6.93
C ASN A 163 6.19 -6.86 6.04
N VAL A 164 6.17 -5.69 5.42
CA VAL A 164 7.27 -5.18 4.60
C VAL A 164 7.84 -3.93 5.24
N GLU A 165 9.15 -3.84 5.32
CA GLU A 165 9.85 -2.72 5.94
C GLU A 165 10.77 -2.05 4.93
N PHE A 166 10.80 -0.73 4.96
CA PHE A 166 11.69 0.11 4.17
C PHE A 166 12.52 0.95 5.14
N ILE A 167 13.80 0.63 5.30
CA ILE A 167 14.74 1.38 6.12
C ILE A 167 15.62 2.21 5.18
N VAL A 168 15.34 3.52 5.10
CA VAL A 168 16.03 4.44 4.20
C VAL A 168 16.99 5.30 5.01
N GLY A 169 18.27 5.06 4.86
CA GLY A 169 19.36 5.73 5.59
C GLY A 169 19.53 7.21 5.21
N ASP A 170 20.42 7.91 5.92
CA ASP A 170 20.69 9.33 5.68
C ASP A 170 21.16 9.59 4.25
N ASN A 171 20.57 10.59 3.58
CA ASN A 171 20.81 10.96 2.17
C ASN A 171 20.57 9.81 1.17
N ALA A 172 19.91 8.75 1.58
CA ALA A 172 19.58 7.63 0.68
C ALA A 172 18.28 7.90 -0.08
N ARG A 173 18.14 7.20 -1.20
CA ARG A 173 16.96 7.27 -2.06
C ARG A 173 16.43 5.89 -2.34
N LEU A 174 15.14 5.68 -2.11
CA LEU A 174 14.45 4.43 -2.42
C LEU A 174 13.24 4.73 -3.30
N THR A 175 13.19 4.09 -4.46
CA THR A 175 11.98 3.99 -5.27
C THR A 175 11.44 2.57 -5.16
N VAL A 176 10.21 2.42 -4.70
CA VAL A 176 9.52 1.13 -4.60
C VAL A 176 8.27 1.16 -5.45
N ILE A 177 8.08 0.12 -6.23
CA ILE A 177 6.83 -0.15 -6.93
C ILE A 177 6.26 -1.45 -6.33
N THR A 178 5.25 -1.32 -5.46
CA THR A 178 4.47 -2.45 -4.95
C THR A 178 3.38 -2.77 -5.95
N ASP A 179 3.52 -3.88 -6.63
CA ASP A 179 2.63 -4.32 -7.71
C ASP A 179 1.86 -5.57 -7.27
N THR A 180 0.56 -5.41 -6.99
CA THR A 180 -0.31 -6.51 -6.62
C THR A 180 -1.11 -6.96 -7.85
N HIS A 181 -0.64 -8.03 -8.47
CA HIS A 181 -1.26 -8.67 -9.64
C HIS A 181 -1.63 -10.12 -9.31
N TRP A 182 -2.47 -10.25 -8.30
CA TRP A 182 -3.02 -11.52 -7.87
C TRP A 182 -4.04 -12.07 -8.87
N ASN A 183 -4.26 -13.38 -8.85
CA ASN A 183 -5.44 -13.97 -9.46
C ASN A 183 -6.70 -13.56 -8.68
N ASP A 184 -7.85 -13.57 -9.31
CA ASP A 184 -9.13 -13.06 -8.77
C ASP A 184 -9.59 -13.73 -7.47
N ASP A 185 -9.07 -14.90 -7.15
CA ASP A 185 -9.37 -15.62 -5.91
C ASP A 185 -8.52 -15.19 -4.72
N ALA A 186 -7.47 -14.41 -4.91
CA ALA A 186 -6.51 -14.12 -3.84
C ALA A 186 -7.03 -13.15 -2.78
N VAL A 187 -6.62 -13.39 -1.54
CA VAL A 187 -6.81 -12.47 -0.41
C VAL A 187 -5.44 -12.04 0.10
N HIS A 188 -5.15 -10.75 0.05
CA HIS A 188 -3.86 -10.20 0.45
C HIS A 188 -4.00 -9.02 1.40
N LEU A 189 -3.33 -9.11 2.57
CA LEU A 189 -3.21 -8.01 3.51
C LEU A 189 -1.73 -7.74 3.80
N SER A 190 -1.25 -6.54 3.48
CA SER A 190 0.14 -6.13 3.65
C SER A 190 0.26 -4.90 4.53
N ASN A 191 1.08 -5.00 5.57
CA ASN A 191 1.51 -3.87 6.39
C ASN A 191 2.89 -3.42 5.91
N GLN A 192 3.02 -2.18 5.43
CA GLN A 192 4.24 -1.66 4.82
C GLN A 192 4.73 -0.44 5.61
N LEU A 193 5.84 -0.59 6.32
CA LEU A 193 6.37 0.43 7.21
C LEU A 193 7.67 1.01 6.66
N ALA A 194 7.75 2.33 6.52
CA ALA A 194 8.94 3.05 6.09
C ALA A 194 9.47 3.96 7.19
N GLN A 195 10.78 3.91 7.43
CA GLN A 195 11.52 4.89 8.21
C GLN A 195 12.50 5.65 7.33
N LEU A 196 12.46 6.97 7.41
CA LEU A 196 13.28 7.87 6.61
C LEU A 196 14.28 8.62 7.50
N GLY A 197 15.56 8.41 7.23
CA GLY A 197 16.67 9.14 7.87
C GLY A 197 16.77 10.59 7.38
N ARG A 198 17.85 11.27 7.74
CA ARG A 198 18.13 12.65 7.37
C ARG A 198 18.23 12.82 5.86
N ASP A 199 17.51 13.79 5.30
CA ASP A 199 17.53 14.11 3.87
C ASP A 199 17.26 12.89 2.98
N ALA A 200 16.60 11.86 3.51
CA ALA A 200 16.24 10.65 2.79
C ALA A 200 15.03 10.88 1.86
N THR A 201 15.01 10.18 0.75
CA THR A 201 13.92 10.26 -0.23
C THR A 201 13.26 8.91 -0.40
N LEU A 202 11.92 8.87 -0.30
CA LEU A 202 11.11 7.71 -0.65
C LEU A 202 10.15 8.07 -1.79
N ARG A 203 10.12 7.23 -2.82
CA ARG A 203 9.10 7.21 -3.86
C ARG A 203 8.42 5.86 -3.82
N HIS A 204 7.20 5.79 -3.31
CA HIS A 204 6.46 4.53 -3.18
C HIS A 204 5.20 4.56 -4.03
N THR A 205 5.12 3.69 -5.02
CA THR A 205 3.95 3.52 -5.87
C THR A 205 3.28 2.19 -5.55
N VAL A 206 2.00 2.21 -5.20
CA VAL A 206 1.18 1.00 -5.02
C VAL A 206 0.28 0.84 -6.24
N ALA A 207 0.45 -0.24 -6.98
CA ALA A 207 -0.39 -0.62 -8.11
C ALA A 207 -1.22 -1.86 -7.74
N THR A 208 -2.55 -1.76 -7.80
CA THR A 208 -3.45 -2.84 -7.39
C THR A 208 -4.39 -3.23 -8.51
N PHE A 209 -4.17 -4.45 -9.01
CA PHE A 209 -4.95 -5.11 -10.06
C PHE A 209 -5.10 -6.59 -9.69
N GLY A 210 -6.30 -7.13 -9.78
CA GLY A 210 -6.57 -8.51 -9.40
C GLY A 210 -6.65 -8.75 -7.89
N GLY A 211 -7.07 -9.95 -7.51
CA GLY A 211 -7.36 -10.34 -6.13
C GLY A 211 -8.82 -10.11 -5.74
N GLU A 212 -9.36 -11.01 -4.93
CA GLU A 212 -10.68 -10.85 -4.33
C GLU A 212 -10.69 -9.73 -3.29
N VAL A 213 -9.68 -9.72 -2.42
CA VAL A 213 -9.47 -8.71 -1.37
C VAL A 213 -8.01 -8.34 -1.32
N VAL A 214 -7.72 -7.07 -1.53
CA VAL A 214 -6.35 -6.55 -1.35
C VAL A 214 -6.39 -5.34 -0.42
N ARG A 215 -5.70 -5.44 0.71
CA ARG A 215 -5.56 -4.36 1.69
C ARG A 215 -4.08 -4.06 1.92
N ILE A 216 -3.63 -2.90 1.47
CA ILE A 216 -2.26 -2.42 1.66
C ILE A 216 -2.28 -1.24 2.64
N VAL A 217 -1.43 -1.32 3.67
CA VAL A 217 -1.34 -0.32 4.74
C VAL A 217 0.06 0.30 4.74
N PRO A 218 0.34 1.27 3.84
CA PRO A 218 1.63 1.93 3.79
C PRO A 218 1.72 3.03 4.85
N ARG A 219 2.78 3.00 5.64
CA ARG A 219 3.06 4.00 6.68
C ARG A 219 4.47 4.52 6.52
N VAL A 220 4.62 5.84 6.55
CA VAL A 220 5.91 6.51 6.46
C VAL A 220 6.11 7.36 7.69
N ARG A 221 7.28 7.20 8.33
CA ARG A 221 7.71 8.05 9.44
C ARG A 221 9.05 8.68 9.16
N PHE A 222 9.10 10.00 9.27
CA PHE A 222 10.35 10.73 9.24
C PHE A 222 11.03 10.67 10.62
N THR A 223 12.24 10.11 10.67
CA THR A 223 13.00 9.94 11.91
C THR A 223 14.09 11.00 12.09
N ALA A 224 14.42 11.72 11.00
CA ALA A 224 15.36 12.84 11.00
C ALA A 224 14.92 13.91 9.99
N PRO A 225 15.34 15.19 10.15
CA PRO A 225 14.92 16.30 9.31
C PRO A 225 15.31 16.17 7.84
N GLY A 226 14.57 16.88 6.96
CA GLY A 226 14.89 17.04 5.54
C GLY A 226 14.35 15.93 4.63
N GLY A 227 13.66 14.93 5.18
CA GLY A 227 13.11 13.84 4.39
C GLY A 227 12.00 14.26 3.40
N ASP A 228 11.90 13.53 2.28
CA ASP A 228 10.91 13.74 1.22
C ASP A 228 10.25 12.42 0.85
N ALA A 229 8.91 12.32 0.99
CA ALA A 229 8.14 11.14 0.66
C ALA A 229 7.09 11.45 -0.41
N GLU A 230 7.12 10.72 -1.54
CA GLU A 230 6.05 10.72 -2.53
C GLU A 230 5.35 9.36 -2.52
N MET A 231 4.07 9.37 -2.13
CA MET A 231 3.23 8.18 -2.01
C MET A 231 2.22 8.19 -3.15
N LEU A 232 2.34 7.26 -4.05
CA LEU A 232 1.53 7.17 -5.26
C LEU A 232 0.69 5.90 -5.25
N GLY A 233 -0.48 5.94 -5.90
CA GLY A 233 -1.30 4.74 -6.04
C GLY A 233 -2.11 4.74 -7.32
N VAL A 234 -2.21 3.57 -7.94
CA VAL A 234 -3.13 3.26 -9.02
C VAL A 234 -3.86 1.97 -8.69
N TYR A 235 -5.18 1.95 -8.85
CA TYR A 235 -5.97 0.75 -8.63
C TYR A 235 -7.15 0.69 -9.59
N PHE A 236 -7.47 -0.50 -10.05
CA PHE A 236 -8.62 -0.76 -10.90
C PHE A 236 -9.37 -1.95 -10.36
N ALA A 237 -10.62 -1.76 -9.94
CA ALA A 237 -11.42 -2.79 -9.31
C ALA A 237 -12.63 -3.19 -10.16
N ASP A 238 -12.83 -4.49 -10.29
CA ASP A 238 -13.94 -5.12 -10.97
C ASP A 238 -14.91 -5.82 -10.00
N ASP A 239 -15.99 -6.37 -10.53
CA ASP A 239 -16.98 -7.16 -9.81
C ASP A 239 -16.35 -8.20 -8.89
N GLY A 240 -16.80 -8.24 -7.64
CA GLY A 240 -16.32 -9.15 -6.61
C GLY A 240 -15.08 -8.66 -5.90
N GLN A 241 -14.39 -7.64 -6.42
CA GLN A 241 -13.15 -7.17 -5.85
C GLN A 241 -13.36 -6.10 -4.77
N TYR A 242 -12.52 -6.17 -3.74
CA TYR A 242 -12.43 -5.16 -2.70
C TYR A 242 -10.97 -4.72 -2.51
N PHE A 243 -10.66 -3.46 -2.81
CA PHE A 243 -9.32 -2.90 -2.60
C PHE A 243 -9.35 -1.81 -1.54
N GLU A 244 -8.46 -1.90 -0.57
CA GLU A 244 -8.28 -0.88 0.46
C GLU A 244 -6.81 -0.44 0.54
N GLN A 245 -6.60 0.87 0.44
CA GLN A 245 -5.33 1.50 0.77
C GLN A 245 -5.56 2.41 1.97
N ARG A 246 -4.84 2.13 3.06
CA ARG A 246 -4.91 2.91 4.30
C ARG A 246 -3.53 3.41 4.66
N LEU A 247 -3.21 4.61 4.23
CA LEU A 247 -1.88 5.18 4.42
C LEU A 247 -1.81 6.11 5.63
N LEU A 248 -0.60 6.22 6.19
CA LEU A 248 -0.24 7.25 7.15
C LEU A 248 1.11 7.88 6.78
N VAL A 249 1.15 9.21 6.74
CA VAL A 249 2.41 9.95 6.70
C VAL A 249 2.59 10.68 8.03
N ASP A 250 3.54 10.24 8.84
CA ASP A 250 3.86 10.78 10.17
C ASP A 250 5.07 11.74 10.08
N HIS A 251 4.78 13.03 10.01
CA HIS A 251 5.78 14.09 10.13
C HIS A 251 6.16 14.27 11.61
N ALA A 252 7.17 13.51 12.05
CA ALA A 252 7.61 13.50 13.45
C ALA A 252 8.76 14.47 13.76
N VAL A 253 9.37 15.08 12.72
CA VAL A 253 10.57 15.94 12.82
C VAL A 253 10.48 17.11 11.84
N PRO A 254 11.29 18.19 12.02
CA PRO A 254 11.20 19.40 11.20
C PRO A 254 11.62 19.23 9.72
N ASN A 255 11.13 20.15 8.86
CA ASN A 255 11.57 20.37 7.48
C ASN A 255 11.38 19.16 6.56
N CYS A 256 10.38 18.35 6.80
CA CYS A 256 10.04 17.22 5.95
C CYS A 256 8.91 17.56 4.96
N ARG A 257 8.92 16.88 3.82
CA ARG A 257 7.93 17.06 2.78
C ARG A 257 7.24 15.75 2.45
N SER A 258 5.95 15.83 2.09
CA SER A 258 5.27 14.68 1.49
C SER A 258 4.24 15.09 0.45
N ASN A 259 4.05 14.22 -0.52
CA ASN A 259 2.99 14.34 -1.50
C ASN A 259 2.33 12.98 -1.70
N VAL A 260 1.02 12.94 -1.57
CA VAL A 260 0.22 11.72 -1.73
C VAL A 260 -0.73 11.90 -2.89
N LEU A 261 -0.69 10.99 -3.87
CA LEU A 261 -1.63 10.99 -4.98
C LEU A 261 -2.06 9.56 -5.32
N TYR A 262 -3.32 9.25 -5.04
CA TYR A 262 -3.93 7.98 -5.39
C TYR A 262 -5.06 8.18 -6.39
N LYS A 263 -5.07 7.33 -7.43
CA LYS A 263 -6.12 7.32 -8.46
C LYS A 263 -6.68 5.92 -8.64
N GLY A 264 -8.00 5.80 -8.59
CA GLY A 264 -8.70 4.55 -8.76
C GLY A 264 -9.77 4.63 -9.84
N ALA A 265 -9.97 3.55 -10.57
CA ALA A 265 -11.16 3.35 -11.38
C ALA A 265 -11.89 2.10 -10.90
N LEU A 266 -13.19 2.11 -11.02
CA LEU A 266 -14.04 1.01 -10.63
C LEU A 266 -15.08 0.76 -11.71
N GLN A 267 -15.25 -0.51 -12.02
CA GLN A 267 -16.34 -0.97 -12.86
C GLN A 267 -17.04 -2.15 -12.20
N GLY A 268 -18.32 -2.32 -12.44
CA GLY A 268 -19.11 -3.40 -11.91
C GLY A 268 -20.25 -3.73 -12.86
N ASP A 269 -20.86 -4.89 -12.70
CA ASP A 269 -22.08 -5.28 -13.36
C ASP A 269 -23.18 -5.51 -12.32
N LYS A 270 -24.16 -4.61 -12.27
CA LYS A 270 -25.32 -4.73 -11.36
C LYS A 270 -26.17 -6.00 -11.56
N ASN A 271 -25.96 -6.72 -12.65
CA ASN A 271 -26.65 -8.00 -12.93
C ASN A 271 -25.77 -9.22 -12.56
N SER A 272 -24.55 -8.99 -12.09
CA SER A 272 -23.65 -10.04 -11.63
C SER A 272 -24.11 -10.61 -10.28
N ASP A 273 -23.88 -11.90 -10.05
CA ASP A 273 -24.08 -12.54 -8.75
C ASP A 273 -22.91 -12.28 -7.77
N LYS A 274 -21.83 -11.63 -8.24
CA LYS A 274 -20.69 -11.24 -7.42
C LYS A 274 -21.02 -9.99 -6.57
N PRO A 275 -20.33 -9.76 -5.45
CA PRO A 275 -20.40 -8.48 -4.74
C PRO A 275 -20.01 -7.31 -5.64
N ASP A 276 -20.62 -6.14 -5.41
CA ASP A 276 -20.24 -4.91 -6.10
C ASP A 276 -18.73 -4.65 -5.98
N ALA A 277 -18.12 -4.14 -7.05
CA ALA A 277 -16.76 -3.64 -7.01
C ALA A 277 -16.64 -2.52 -5.96
N ARG A 278 -15.70 -2.64 -5.05
CA ARG A 278 -15.56 -1.63 -4.00
C ARG A 278 -14.11 -1.27 -3.71
N THR A 279 -13.84 0.01 -3.58
CA THR A 279 -12.56 0.51 -3.08
C THR A 279 -12.76 1.38 -1.86
N CYS A 280 -11.76 1.36 -0.97
CA CYS A 280 -11.68 2.26 0.17
C CYS A 280 -10.26 2.85 0.23
N TRP A 281 -10.16 4.16 0.15
CA TRP A 281 -8.92 4.87 0.38
C TRP A 281 -9.04 5.70 1.66
N VAL A 282 -8.11 5.50 2.58
CA VAL A 282 -7.95 6.31 3.78
C VAL A 282 -6.56 6.92 3.74
N GLY A 283 -6.50 8.25 3.72
CA GLY A 283 -5.26 9.00 3.81
C GLY A 283 -5.19 9.69 5.16
N ASP A 284 -4.19 9.37 5.93
CA ASP A 284 -3.90 10.03 7.20
C ASP A 284 -2.57 10.77 7.09
N VAL A 285 -2.56 12.08 7.33
CA VAL A 285 -1.34 12.89 7.51
C VAL A 285 -1.33 13.46 8.91
N LEU A 286 -0.28 13.14 9.65
CA LEU A 286 -0.04 13.67 10.99
C LEU A 286 1.17 14.61 10.98
N ILE A 287 0.98 15.86 11.39
CA ILE A 287 2.05 16.84 11.61
C ILE A 287 2.19 17.04 13.10
N ARG A 288 3.23 16.45 13.70
CA ARG A 288 3.46 16.50 15.15
C ARG A 288 3.93 17.88 15.60
N SER A 289 3.76 18.17 16.87
CA SER A 289 4.03 19.49 17.49
C SER A 289 5.43 20.07 17.22
N ASN A 290 6.44 19.21 17.01
CA ASN A 290 7.82 19.60 16.71
C ASN A 290 8.17 19.55 15.22
N ALA A 291 7.23 19.19 14.33
CA ALA A 291 7.44 19.06 12.89
C ALA A 291 7.33 20.41 12.17
N HIS A 292 8.10 21.40 12.61
CA HIS A 292 8.10 22.74 11.99
C HIS A 292 8.63 22.69 10.55
N GLY A 293 8.11 23.54 9.68
CA GLY A 293 8.54 23.62 8.28
C GLY A 293 8.05 22.46 7.42
N THR A 294 7.05 21.71 7.85
CA THR A 294 6.38 20.66 7.06
C THR A 294 5.69 21.27 5.85
N ASP A 295 5.82 20.59 4.70
CA ASP A 295 5.10 20.87 3.46
C ASP A 295 4.46 19.58 2.96
N THR A 296 3.12 19.50 2.95
CA THR A 296 2.42 18.25 2.63
C THR A 296 1.13 18.48 1.88
N TYR A 297 0.83 17.60 0.96
CA TYR A 297 -0.46 17.55 0.29
C TYR A 297 -0.87 16.10 0.02
N GLU A 298 -2.15 15.79 0.23
CA GLU A 298 -2.69 14.49 -0.13
C GLU A 298 -3.92 14.60 -1.02
N ALA A 299 -4.03 13.71 -1.99
CA ALA A 299 -5.17 13.64 -2.88
C ALA A 299 -5.55 12.21 -3.24
N ASN A 300 -6.86 11.96 -3.25
CA ASN A 300 -7.45 10.78 -3.87
C ASN A 300 -8.46 11.20 -4.93
N ARG A 301 -8.41 10.55 -6.08
CA ARG A 301 -9.41 10.69 -7.13
C ARG A 301 -9.88 9.31 -7.58
N SER A 302 -11.17 9.05 -7.44
CA SER A 302 -11.78 7.81 -7.87
C SER A 302 -12.79 8.06 -8.98
N LEU A 303 -12.77 7.22 -10.00
CA LEU A 303 -13.64 7.27 -11.17
C LEU A 303 -14.53 6.03 -11.22
N VAL A 304 -15.82 6.20 -10.99
CA VAL A 304 -16.81 5.12 -11.09
C VAL A 304 -17.30 5.06 -12.54
N LEU A 305 -16.94 3.98 -13.24
CA LEU A 305 -17.20 3.83 -14.68
C LEU A 305 -18.60 3.31 -14.97
N THR A 306 -19.13 2.42 -14.13
CA THR A 306 -20.43 1.75 -14.33
C THR A 306 -21.25 1.71 -13.03
N GLU A 307 -22.50 1.26 -13.12
CA GLU A 307 -23.29 0.87 -11.96
C GLU A 307 -22.76 -0.45 -11.35
N GLY A 308 -23.02 -0.71 -10.07
CA GLY A 308 -22.49 -1.90 -9.36
C GLY A 308 -21.06 -1.67 -8.82
N ALA A 309 -20.64 -0.41 -8.71
CA ALA A 309 -19.34 -0.07 -8.16
C ALA A 309 -19.43 1.07 -7.14
N ARG A 310 -18.61 1.03 -6.10
CA ARG A 310 -18.57 2.01 -5.02
C ARG A 310 -17.15 2.35 -4.59
N ALA A 311 -16.81 3.63 -4.54
CA ALA A 311 -15.59 4.16 -3.96
C ALA A 311 -15.88 4.91 -2.66
N ASP A 312 -15.12 4.60 -1.61
CA ASP A 312 -15.07 5.35 -0.35
C ASP A 312 -13.70 6.04 -0.27
N ALA A 313 -13.65 7.36 0.00
CA ALA A 313 -12.42 8.12 0.15
C ALA A 313 -12.48 9.00 1.39
N ILE A 314 -11.53 8.80 2.30
CA ILE A 314 -11.51 9.43 3.62
C ILE A 314 -10.14 10.08 3.86
N PRO A 315 -9.96 11.34 3.47
CA PRO A 315 -8.76 12.09 3.80
C PRO A 315 -8.84 12.64 5.23
N ASN A 316 -7.77 12.51 6.00
CA ASN A 316 -7.64 13.06 7.34
C ASN A 316 -6.33 13.84 7.47
N LEU A 317 -6.39 14.97 8.15
CA LEU A 317 -5.25 15.82 8.38
C LEU A 317 -5.23 16.26 9.84
N GLU A 318 -4.24 15.80 10.61
CA GLU A 318 -4.02 16.18 12.00
C GLU A 318 -2.81 17.10 12.10
N ILE A 319 -3.01 18.32 12.60
CA ILE A 319 -1.97 19.36 12.66
C ILE A 319 -1.81 19.81 14.11
N GLU A 320 -0.66 19.48 14.73
CA GLU A 320 -0.33 19.87 16.10
C GLU A 320 0.50 21.15 16.17
N THR A 321 0.99 21.69 15.06
CA THR A 321 1.77 22.95 15.00
C THR A 321 1.35 23.83 13.83
N GLY A 322 1.26 25.12 14.07
CA GLY A 322 1.02 26.11 13.01
C GLY A 322 2.28 26.58 12.27
N GLN A 323 3.47 26.13 12.65
CA GLN A 323 4.74 26.53 12.02
C GLN A 323 5.07 25.62 10.82
N ILE A 324 4.22 25.62 9.81
CA ILE A 324 4.36 24.78 8.61
C ILE A 324 4.47 25.65 7.35
N VAL A 325 5.00 25.10 6.27
CA VAL A 325 5.01 25.71 4.94
C VAL A 325 3.61 25.64 4.33
N GLY A 326 3.01 24.45 4.39
CA GLY A 326 1.65 24.22 3.91
C GLY A 326 1.17 22.81 4.24
N ALA A 327 -0.14 22.65 4.33
CA ALA A 327 -0.80 21.36 4.44
C ALA A 327 -2.16 21.43 3.76
N GLY A 328 -2.55 20.35 3.08
CA GLY A 328 -3.85 20.27 2.44
C GLY A 328 -4.23 18.84 2.08
N HIS A 329 -5.53 18.62 1.92
CA HIS A 329 -6.05 17.36 1.44
C HIS A 329 -7.20 17.55 0.46
N ALA A 330 -7.42 16.56 -0.42
CA ALA A 330 -8.57 16.51 -1.32
C ALA A 330 -9.00 15.06 -1.58
N ALA A 331 -10.30 14.83 -1.65
CA ALA A 331 -10.85 13.58 -2.14
C ALA A 331 -12.00 13.85 -3.11
N THR A 332 -12.00 13.13 -4.22
CA THR A 332 -13.04 13.21 -5.22
C THR A 332 -13.46 11.82 -5.68
N VAL A 333 -14.74 11.55 -5.62
CA VAL A 333 -15.35 10.40 -6.25
C VAL A 333 -16.26 10.93 -7.35
N GLY A 334 -15.86 10.74 -8.60
CA GLY A 334 -16.59 11.15 -9.79
C GLY A 334 -17.21 9.97 -10.52
N ARG A 335 -18.30 10.19 -11.22
CA ARG A 335 -18.79 9.27 -12.25
C ARG A 335 -18.19 9.66 -13.58
N PHE A 336 -18.11 8.68 -14.45
CA PHE A 336 -17.68 8.90 -15.82
C PHE A 336 -18.58 9.93 -16.50
N ASP A 337 -17.96 10.93 -17.12
CA ASP A 337 -18.69 12.05 -17.76
C ASP A 337 -18.82 11.81 -19.26
N ASP A 338 -20.04 11.56 -19.71
CA ASP A 338 -20.35 11.35 -21.12
C ASP A 338 -20.11 12.59 -22.00
N GLU A 339 -20.01 13.81 -21.42
CA GLU A 339 -19.68 15.02 -22.17
C GLU A 339 -18.27 14.93 -22.77
N HIS A 340 -17.30 14.38 -22.04
CA HIS A 340 -15.96 14.14 -22.56
C HIS A 340 -15.94 13.15 -23.71
N VAL A 341 -16.76 12.09 -23.64
CA VAL A 341 -16.92 11.12 -24.71
C VAL A 341 -17.52 11.79 -25.93
N PHE A 342 -18.62 12.54 -25.75
CA PHE A 342 -19.25 13.28 -26.83
C PHE A 342 -18.29 14.24 -27.55
N TYR A 343 -17.45 14.95 -26.80
CA TYR A 343 -16.45 15.85 -27.39
C TYR A 343 -15.44 15.12 -28.28
N LEU A 344 -14.97 13.94 -27.86
CA LEU A 344 -14.03 13.12 -28.65
C LEU A 344 -14.75 12.47 -29.86
N GLN A 345 -15.99 12.03 -29.70
CA GLN A 345 -16.80 11.52 -30.81
C GLN A 345 -17.06 12.59 -31.90
N ALA A 346 -17.31 13.84 -31.48
CA ALA A 346 -17.47 14.98 -32.41
C ALA A 346 -16.20 15.23 -33.27
N ARG A 347 -15.06 14.66 -32.86
CA ARG A 347 -13.79 14.67 -33.63
C ARG A 347 -13.49 13.39 -34.36
N GLY A 348 -14.45 12.47 -34.46
CA GLY A 348 -14.36 11.24 -35.21
C GLY A 348 -13.76 10.07 -34.45
N ILE A 349 -13.58 10.16 -33.12
CA ILE A 349 -13.09 9.04 -32.30
C ILE A 349 -14.28 8.17 -31.89
N PRO A 350 -14.27 6.85 -32.14
CA PRO A 350 -15.32 5.93 -31.69
C PRO A 350 -15.54 6.02 -30.17
N ALA A 351 -16.79 5.79 -29.69
CA ALA A 351 -17.14 5.93 -28.28
C ALA A 351 -16.28 5.09 -27.33
N GLU A 352 -16.01 3.84 -27.71
CA GLU A 352 -15.16 2.92 -26.93
C GLU A 352 -13.73 3.43 -26.83
N GLU A 353 -13.16 3.91 -27.92
CA GLU A 353 -11.80 4.46 -27.93
C GLU A 353 -11.74 5.77 -27.14
N ALA A 354 -12.78 6.61 -27.24
CA ALA A 354 -12.88 7.83 -26.45
C ALA A 354 -12.87 7.55 -24.94
N ARG A 355 -13.62 6.55 -24.50
CA ARG A 355 -13.64 6.10 -23.09
C ARG A 355 -12.27 5.60 -22.64
N ARG A 356 -11.62 4.75 -23.42
CA ARG A 356 -10.25 4.25 -23.13
C ARG A 356 -9.26 5.39 -23.00
N LEU A 357 -9.28 6.35 -23.91
CA LEU A 357 -8.38 7.52 -23.87
C LEU A 357 -8.58 8.37 -22.62
N ILE A 358 -9.84 8.58 -22.17
CA ILE A 358 -10.12 9.35 -20.96
C ILE A 358 -9.59 8.63 -19.72
N VAL A 359 -9.84 7.33 -19.57
CA VAL A 359 -9.40 6.55 -18.40
C VAL A 359 -7.87 6.40 -18.38
N ARG A 360 -7.23 6.14 -19.53
CA ARG A 360 -5.77 6.14 -19.63
C ARG A 360 -5.20 7.50 -19.25
N GLY A 361 -5.75 8.59 -19.77
CA GLY A 361 -5.35 9.95 -19.42
C GLY A 361 -5.50 10.23 -17.92
N PHE A 362 -6.54 9.70 -17.30
CA PHE A 362 -6.76 9.81 -15.85
C PHE A 362 -5.62 9.16 -15.04
N PHE A 363 -5.16 7.97 -15.40
CA PHE A 363 -4.09 7.26 -14.71
C PHE A 363 -2.69 7.79 -15.04
N ASN A 364 -2.48 8.38 -16.21
CA ASN A 364 -1.17 8.84 -16.66
C ASN A 364 -0.52 9.88 -15.73
N GLU A 365 -1.29 10.64 -14.97
CA GLU A 365 -0.76 11.56 -13.96
C GLU A 365 0.08 10.85 -12.89
N VAL A 366 -0.24 9.60 -12.56
CA VAL A 366 0.52 8.76 -11.61
C VAL A 366 1.50 7.87 -12.35
N ILE A 367 1.06 7.16 -13.39
CA ILE A 367 1.90 6.18 -14.11
C ILE A 367 3.17 6.84 -14.67
N ASN A 368 3.07 8.07 -15.21
CA ASN A 368 4.22 8.80 -15.73
C ASN A 368 5.26 9.22 -14.67
N LYS A 369 4.93 9.12 -13.39
CA LYS A 369 5.87 9.37 -12.29
C LYS A 369 6.71 8.15 -11.94
N VAL A 370 6.35 6.96 -12.40
CA VAL A 370 7.15 5.74 -12.23
C VAL A 370 8.42 5.85 -13.09
N PRO A 371 9.62 5.80 -12.51
CA PRO A 371 10.86 6.09 -13.26
C PRO A 371 11.34 4.96 -14.18
N VAL A 372 10.71 3.79 -14.11
CA VAL A 372 11.09 2.59 -14.87
C VAL A 372 10.16 2.41 -16.07
N ASP A 373 10.70 2.56 -17.26
CA ASP A 373 9.93 2.56 -18.52
C ASP A 373 9.14 1.25 -18.72
N SER A 374 9.78 0.11 -18.49
CA SER A 374 9.12 -1.20 -18.63
C SER A 374 7.95 -1.38 -17.68
N ILE A 375 8.05 -0.88 -16.44
CA ILE A 375 6.97 -0.95 -15.47
C ILE A 375 5.85 0.02 -15.86
N ARG A 376 6.17 1.23 -16.37
CA ARG A 376 5.14 2.15 -16.89
C ARG A 376 4.32 1.52 -18.01
N GLU A 377 5.00 0.91 -18.98
CA GLU A 377 4.35 0.21 -20.10
C GLU A 377 3.48 -0.95 -19.61
N GLU A 378 3.97 -1.71 -18.63
CA GLU A 378 3.21 -2.80 -18.03
C GLU A 378 1.93 -2.30 -17.35
N LEU A 379 2.01 -1.23 -16.54
CA LEU A 379 0.86 -0.63 -15.87
C LEU A 379 -0.15 -0.04 -16.87
N ASP A 380 0.31 0.63 -17.92
CA ASP A 380 -0.57 1.18 -18.97
C ASP A 380 -1.28 0.06 -19.75
N ASN A 381 -0.58 -1.03 -20.03
CA ASN A 381 -1.16 -2.21 -20.67
C ASN A 381 -2.22 -2.88 -19.78
N ARG A 382 -1.99 -2.96 -18.46
CA ARG A 382 -3.00 -3.50 -17.52
C ARG A 382 -4.25 -2.65 -17.48
N VAL A 383 -4.12 -1.34 -17.35
CA VAL A 383 -5.28 -0.43 -17.43
C VAL A 383 -6.05 -0.65 -18.72
N SER A 384 -5.34 -0.86 -19.84
CA SER A 384 -5.98 -1.14 -21.13
C SER A 384 -6.70 -2.49 -21.17
N SER A 385 -6.13 -3.51 -20.50
CA SER A 385 -6.73 -4.85 -20.40
C SER A 385 -8.01 -4.85 -19.54
N GLU A 386 -7.99 -4.14 -18.40
CA GLU A 386 -9.17 -4.01 -17.54
C GLU A 386 -10.34 -3.33 -18.29
N LEU A 387 -10.05 -2.30 -19.07
CA LEU A 387 -11.06 -1.63 -19.88
C LEU A 387 -11.63 -2.52 -21.01
N ALA A 388 -10.87 -3.50 -21.49
CA ALA A 388 -11.32 -4.41 -22.53
C ALA A 388 -12.34 -5.46 -22.03
N VAL A 389 -12.34 -5.79 -20.74
CA VAL A 389 -13.23 -6.81 -20.14
C VAL A 389 -14.71 -6.41 -20.27
N LEU A 390 -15.05 -5.14 -20.20
CA LEU A 390 -16.43 -4.62 -20.33
C LEU A 390 -16.87 -4.37 -21.78
N GLY A 391 -16.06 -4.68 -22.79
CA GLY A 391 -16.37 -4.31 -24.18
C GLY A 391 -16.34 -2.79 -24.39
N MET A 392 -15.61 -2.08 -23.54
CA MET A 392 -15.35 -0.65 -23.66
C MET A 392 -14.06 -0.38 -24.45
#